data_f4261d0fd9b1694355fec29d1ed554c0
#
_entry.id   f4261d0fd9b1694355fec29d1ed554c0
#
_cell.length_a   1.000
_cell.length_b   1.000
_cell.length_c   1.000
_cell.angle_alpha   90.00
_cell.angle_beta   90.00
_cell.angle_gamma   90.00
#
_symmetry.space_group_name_H-M   'P 1'
#
loop_
_entity.id
_entity.type
_entity.pdbx_description
1 polymer ?
#
loop_
_entity_poly.entity_id
_entity_poly.type
_entity_poly.pdbx_seq_one_letter_code
_entity_poly.pdbx_strand_id
1 'polypeptide(L)'
;MPDTQPTADHPLGHITPRDQAEILAQALPYIRRYHGKTLVIKYGGNAMTDPALQQDFAEDVVLLKLVGMNPIVVHGGGPQIDEIGRAHV
;
A
#
# COMPACT_ATOMS: atom_id res chain seq x y z
N MET A 1 -3.21 5.34 31.38
CA MET A 1 -2.66 4.81 30.15
C MET A 1 -3.71 4.88 29.07
N PRO A 2 -3.36 5.37 27.91
CA PRO A 2 -4.34 5.42 26.83
C PRO A 2 -4.88 4.02 26.52
N ASP A 3 -6.12 3.98 26.12
CA ASP A 3 -6.73 2.74 25.69
C ASP A 3 -6.06 2.29 24.40
N THR A 4 -5.44 1.12 24.43
CA THR A 4 -4.76 0.55 23.26
C THR A 4 -5.63 -0.42 22.49
N GLN A 5 -6.85 -0.65 22.95
CA GLN A 5 -7.74 -1.57 22.25
C GLN A 5 -8.27 -0.93 20.95
N PRO A 6 -8.34 -1.70 19.88
CA PRO A 6 -8.92 -1.19 18.63
C PRO A 6 -10.38 -0.77 18.85
N THR A 7 -10.77 0.27 18.15
CA THR A 7 -12.16 0.73 18.15
C THR A 7 -12.87 0.20 16.90
N ALA A 8 -14.19 0.24 16.91
CA ALA A 8 -14.98 -0.20 15.77
C ALA A 8 -14.70 0.64 14.52
N ASP A 9 -14.24 1.90 14.69
CA ASP A 9 -13.93 2.79 13.59
C ASP A 9 -12.56 2.56 12.99
N HIS A 10 -11.69 1.82 13.68
CA HIS A 10 -10.36 1.54 13.19
C HIS A 10 -10.41 0.39 12.16
N PRO A 11 -9.68 0.48 11.02
CA PRO A 11 -9.67 -0.60 10.03
C PRO A 11 -9.31 -1.96 10.61
N LEU A 12 -8.47 -2.01 11.63
CA LEU A 12 -8.06 -3.24 12.30
C LEU A 12 -8.75 -3.39 13.65
N GLY A 13 -9.92 -2.75 13.84
CA GLY A 13 -10.63 -2.75 15.13
C GLY A 13 -11.10 -4.12 15.60
N HIS A 14 -11.20 -5.07 14.67
CA HIS A 14 -11.60 -6.45 14.98
C HIS A 14 -10.42 -7.35 15.37
N ILE A 15 -9.20 -6.85 15.31
CA ILE A 15 -7.99 -7.62 15.60
C ILE A 15 -7.45 -7.19 16.96
N THR A 16 -7.23 -8.17 17.84
CA THR A 16 -6.70 -7.86 19.17
C THR A 16 -5.24 -7.40 19.08
N PRO A 17 -4.76 -6.63 20.08
CA PRO A 17 -3.34 -6.24 20.11
C PRO A 17 -2.39 -7.43 20.05
N ARG A 18 -2.74 -8.55 20.67
CA ARG A 18 -1.93 -9.76 20.62
C ARG A 18 -1.84 -10.31 19.20
N ASP A 19 -2.97 -10.37 18.50
CA ASP A 19 -3.00 -10.85 17.12
C ASP A 19 -2.24 -9.89 16.19
N GLN A 20 -2.34 -8.59 16.42
CA GLN A 20 -1.58 -7.60 15.65
C GLN A 20 -0.07 -7.82 15.83
N ALA A 21 0.38 -8.05 17.06
CA ALA A 21 1.78 -8.32 17.34
C ALA A 21 2.24 -9.61 16.68
N GLU A 22 1.40 -10.63 16.68
CA GLU A 22 1.72 -11.92 16.05
C GLU A 22 1.83 -11.78 14.53
N ILE A 23 0.89 -11.05 13.92
CA ILE A 23 0.94 -10.77 12.48
C ILE A 23 2.24 -10.04 12.13
N LEU A 24 2.60 -9.02 12.91
CA LEU A 24 3.83 -8.28 12.67
C LEU A 24 5.06 -9.17 12.82
N ALA A 25 5.09 -10.01 13.85
CA ALA A 25 6.21 -10.92 14.07
C ALA A 25 6.38 -11.90 12.89
N GLN A 26 5.28 -12.37 12.32
CA GLN A 26 5.32 -13.23 11.14
C GLN A 26 5.75 -12.48 9.89
N ALA A 27 5.47 -11.19 9.80
CA ALA A 27 5.86 -10.37 8.66
C ALA A 27 7.33 -9.96 8.67
N LEU A 28 7.96 -9.89 9.86
CA LEU A 28 9.33 -9.39 10.00
C LEU A 28 10.37 -10.11 9.14
N PRO A 29 10.35 -11.46 8.99
CA PRO A 29 11.33 -12.13 8.13
C PRO A 29 11.21 -11.68 6.66
N TYR A 30 9.99 -11.41 6.19
CA TYR A 30 9.77 -10.93 4.84
C TYR A 30 10.25 -9.49 4.68
N ILE A 31 9.96 -8.64 5.66
CA ILE A 31 10.42 -7.24 5.65
C ILE A 31 11.95 -7.20 5.62
N ARG A 32 12.62 -8.00 6.45
CA ARG A 32 14.08 -8.07 6.47
C ARG A 32 14.64 -8.54 5.14
N ARG A 33 13.97 -9.51 4.51
CA ARG A 33 14.41 -10.06 3.23
C ARG A 33 14.35 -9.05 2.10
N TYR A 34 13.31 -8.21 2.10
CA TYR A 34 13.04 -7.29 0.99
C TYR A 34 13.44 -5.85 1.28
N HIS A 35 13.83 -5.55 2.52
CA HIS A 35 14.27 -4.20 2.88
C HIS A 35 15.41 -3.73 1.99
N GLY A 36 15.30 -2.52 1.47
CA GLY A 36 16.29 -1.94 0.57
C GLY A 36 16.21 -2.41 -0.88
N LYS A 37 15.36 -3.39 -1.16
CA LYS A 37 15.24 -3.92 -2.53
C LYS A 37 14.25 -3.11 -3.34
N THR A 38 14.48 -3.11 -4.64
CA THR A 38 13.57 -2.45 -5.59
C THR A 38 12.51 -3.43 -6.05
N LEU A 39 11.26 -2.98 -6.00
CA LEU A 39 10.11 -3.77 -6.43
C LEU A 39 9.42 -3.03 -7.59
N VAL A 40 9.28 -3.72 -8.72
CA VAL A 40 8.57 -3.17 -9.86
C VAL A 40 7.11 -3.61 -9.80
N ILE A 41 6.21 -2.64 -9.81
CA ILE A 41 4.77 -2.88 -9.68
C ILE A 41 4.09 -2.40 -10.95
N LYS A 42 3.38 -3.30 -11.63
CA LYS A 42 2.58 -2.93 -12.79
C LYS A 42 1.23 -2.39 -12.32
N TYR A 43 0.93 -1.17 -12.69
CA TYR A 43 -0.31 -0.49 -12.36
C TYR A 43 -1.19 -0.36 -13.60
N GLY A 44 -2.40 -0.91 -13.54
CA GLY A 44 -3.30 -0.87 -14.69
C GLY A 44 -4.63 -1.53 -14.39
N GLY A 45 -5.46 -1.65 -15.42
CA GLY A 45 -6.77 -2.26 -15.31
C GLY A 45 -7.71 -1.51 -14.38
N ASN A 46 -8.50 -2.24 -13.60
CA ASN A 46 -9.50 -1.65 -12.71
C ASN A 46 -8.88 -0.77 -11.63
N ALA A 47 -7.64 -1.01 -11.25
CA ALA A 47 -6.96 -0.19 -10.25
C ALA A 47 -6.75 1.25 -10.73
N MET A 48 -6.77 1.50 -12.03
CA MET A 48 -6.62 2.85 -12.57
C MET A 48 -7.94 3.61 -12.67
N THR A 49 -9.06 2.91 -12.68
CA THR A 49 -10.37 3.51 -12.94
C THR A 49 -11.32 3.48 -11.75
N ASP A 50 -11.16 2.52 -10.85
CA ASP A 50 -12.00 2.39 -9.66
C ASP A 50 -11.38 3.20 -8.51
N PRO A 51 -12.10 4.22 -7.98
CA PRO A 51 -11.54 5.05 -6.90
C PRO A 51 -11.13 4.28 -5.66
N ALA A 52 -11.86 3.24 -5.28
CA ALA A 52 -11.53 2.45 -4.11
C ALA A 52 -10.22 1.68 -4.33
N LEU A 53 -10.05 1.10 -5.52
CA LEU A 53 -8.83 0.38 -5.86
C LEU A 53 -7.64 1.33 -6.02
N GLN A 54 -7.87 2.54 -6.53
CA GLN A 54 -6.81 3.56 -6.59
C GLN A 54 -6.30 3.91 -5.20
N GLN A 55 -7.22 4.08 -4.25
CA GLN A 55 -6.87 4.39 -2.87
C GLN A 55 -6.09 3.24 -2.23
N ASP A 56 -6.56 2.02 -2.40
CA ASP A 56 -5.90 0.84 -1.86
C ASP A 56 -4.49 0.69 -2.43
N PHE A 57 -4.33 0.90 -3.73
CA PHE A 57 -3.03 0.83 -4.39
C PHE A 57 -2.08 1.89 -3.83
N ALA A 58 -2.55 3.13 -3.68
CA ALA A 58 -1.74 4.21 -3.15
C ALA A 58 -1.27 3.91 -1.71
N GLU A 59 -2.17 3.40 -0.89
CA GLU A 59 -1.84 3.03 0.50
C GLU A 59 -0.80 1.91 0.54
N ASP A 60 -0.94 0.91 -0.32
CA ASP A 60 0.00 -0.21 -0.40
C ASP A 60 1.39 0.25 -0.82
N VAL A 61 1.48 1.15 -1.80
CA VAL A 61 2.76 1.70 -2.25
C VAL A 61 3.44 2.49 -1.13
N VAL A 62 2.67 3.32 -0.40
CA VAL A 62 3.20 4.06 0.74
C VAL A 62 3.71 3.09 1.80
N LEU A 63 2.97 2.03 2.08
CA LEU A 63 3.37 1.03 3.07
C LEU A 63 4.67 0.34 2.68
N LEU A 64 4.82 -0.03 1.40
CA LEU A 64 6.07 -0.62 0.90
C LEU A 64 7.25 0.31 1.12
N LYS A 65 7.07 1.60 0.87
CA LYS A 65 8.11 2.59 1.10
C LYS A 65 8.45 2.73 2.58
N LEU A 66 7.43 2.72 3.43
CA LEU A 66 7.62 2.84 4.87
C LEU A 66 8.40 1.67 5.47
N VAL A 67 8.24 0.48 4.92
CA VAL A 67 9.00 -0.70 5.40
C VAL A 67 10.38 -0.83 4.75
N GLY A 68 10.78 0.17 3.97
CA GLY A 68 12.15 0.25 3.46
C GLY A 68 12.39 -0.32 2.08
N MET A 69 11.33 -0.62 1.35
CA MET A 69 11.45 -1.03 -0.05
C MET A 69 11.50 0.19 -0.96
N ASN A 70 11.92 -0.03 -2.20
CA ASN A 70 11.94 0.99 -3.24
C ASN A 70 10.97 0.60 -4.34
N PRO A 71 9.69 0.96 -4.22
CA PRO A 71 8.69 0.61 -5.23
C PRO A 71 8.85 1.49 -6.47
N ILE A 72 8.82 0.85 -7.63
CA ILE A 72 8.78 1.52 -8.93
C ILE A 72 7.48 1.12 -9.58
N VAL A 73 6.63 2.10 -9.86
CA VAL A 73 5.34 1.86 -10.49
C VAL A 73 5.48 2.07 -11.99
N VAL A 74 5.12 1.04 -12.76
CA VAL A 74 5.08 1.12 -14.21
C VAL A 74 3.63 1.02 -14.67
N HIS A 75 3.28 1.80 -15.69
CA HIS A 75 1.92 1.84 -16.22
C HIS A 75 1.95 2.02 -17.73
N GLY A 76 0.96 1.47 -18.40
CA GLY A 76 0.87 1.53 -19.85
C GLY A 76 0.05 2.69 -20.37
N GLY A 77 -0.28 3.64 -19.52
CA GLY A 77 -1.20 4.72 -19.88
C GLY A 77 -2.63 4.34 -19.63
N GLY A 78 -3.37 5.22 -19.02
CA GLY A 78 -4.78 5.09 -18.78
C GLY A 78 -5.43 6.46 -18.92
N PRO A 79 -6.72 6.58 -18.65
CA PRO A 79 -7.41 7.85 -18.84
C PRO A 79 -6.76 9.02 -18.11
N GLN A 80 -6.29 8.81 -16.89
CA GLN A 80 -5.66 9.86 -16.10
C GLN A 80 -4.31 10.28 -16.67
N ILE A 81 -3.56 9.32 -17.19
CA ILE A 81 -2.26 9.57 -17.78
C ILE A 81 -2.43 10.31 -19.10
N ASP A 82 -3.43 9.94 -19.88
CA ASP A 82 -3.77 10.65 -21.11
C ASP A 82 -4.14 12.10 -20.82
N GLU A 83 -4.90 12.35 -19.77
CA GLU A 83 -5.26 13.71 -19.37
C GLU A 83 -4.04 14.53 -18.97
N ILE A 84 -3.14 13.94 -18.23
CA ILE A 84 -1.89 14.61 -17.84
C ILE A 84 -1.05 14.92 -19.08
N GLY A 85 -0.92 13.96 -20.00
CA GLY A 85 -0.21 14.16 -21.23
C GLY A 85 -0.80 15.27 -22.08
N ARG A 86 -2.12 15.35 -22.16
CA ARG A 86 -2.81 16.42 -22.88
C ARG A 86 -2.61 17.78 -22.26
N ALA A 87 -2.57 17.83 -20.92
CA ALA A 87 -2.36 19.08 -20.21
C ALA A 87 -0.95 19.65 -20.38
N HIS A 88 0.01 18.81 -20.70
CA HIS A 88 1.40 19.19 -20.83
C HIS A 88 1.89 19.32 -22.29
N VAL A 89 1.05 19.05 -23.23
CA VAL A 89 1.39 19.15 -24.65
C VAL A 89 1.25 20.57 -25.20
#